data_bc4d682d5c6f6a9d7e2f9feea0b6f03e
#
_entry.id   bc4d682d5c6f6a9d7e2f9feea0b6f03e
#
_cell.length_a   1.000
_cell.length_b   1.000
_cell.length_c   1.000
_cell.angle_alpha   90.00
_cell.angle_beta   90.00
_cell.angle_gamma   90.00
#
_symmetry.space_group_name_H-M   'P 1'
#
loop_
_entity.id
_entity.type
_entity.pdbx_description
1 polymer ?
#
loop_
_entity_poly.entity_id
_entity_poly.type
_entity_poly.pdbx_seq_one_letter_code
_entity_poly.pdbx_strand_id
1 'polypeptide(L)'
;MIRSIRHKGLRRLYEDDDSRGVMSEHAEKLRDILARLDAAGTIADMDVPGFRLHPLKGESKGFWAVTVRANWRVIFRFADRDVLDVDYIDYH
;
A
#
# COMPACT_ATOMS: atom_id res chain seq x y z
N MET A 1 11.37 4.18 -2.72
CA MET A 1 10.63 4.30 -4.02
C MET A 1 9.87 3.02 -4.31
N ILE A 2 8.66 3.13 -4.81
CA ILE A 2 7.88 1.97 -5.20
C ILE A 2 8.44 1.38 -6.49
N ARG A 3 8.76 0.09 -6.46
CA ARG A 3 9.36 -0.61 -7.61
C ARG A 3 8.36 -1.51 -8.35
N SER A 4 7.38 -2.07 -7.65
CA SER A 4 6.39 -2.92 -8.30
C SER A 4 5.05 -2.85 -7.58
N ILE A 5 3.98 -2.85 -8.35
CA ILE A 5 2.61 -2.85 -7.87
C ILE A 5 1.86 -3.96 -8.58
N ARG A 6 1.30 -4.90 -7.81
CA ARG A 6 0.57 -6.05 -8.36
C ARG A 6 -0.83 -5.68 -8.86
N HIS A 7 -1.54 -4.86 -8.09
CA HIS A 7 -2.92 -4.50 -8.40
C HIS A 7 -2.96 -3.52 -9.56
N LYS A 8 -3.62 -3.90 -10.63
CA LYS A 8 -3.65 -3.12 -11.87
C LYS A 8 -4.27 -1.73 -11.69
N GLY A 9 -5.39 -1.67 -10.97
CA GLY A 9 -6.05 -0.38 -10.70
C GLY A 9 -5.23 0.53 -9.82
N LEU A 10 -4.53 -0.05 -8.83
CA LEU A 10 -3.66 0.72 -7.95
C LEU A 10 -2.46 1.27 -8.73
N ARG A 11 -1.91 0.48 -9.64
CA ARG A 11 -0.80 0.92 -10.49
C ARG A 11 -1.21 2.09 -11.37
N ARG A 12 -2.41 2.06 -11.93
CA ARG A 12 -2.93 3.20 -12.72
C ARG A 12 -3.08 4.45 -11.89
N LEU A 13 -3.53 4.29 -10.65
CA LEU A 13 -3.62 5.42 -9.72
C LEU A 13 -2.26 6.03 -9.46
N TYR A 14 -1.25 5.18 -9.25
CA TYR A 14 0.11 5.62 -8.97
C TYR A 14 0.77 6.28 -10.19
N GLU A 15 0.65 5.67 -11.36
CA GLU A 15 1.36 6.13 -12.56
C GLU A 15 0.64 7.26 -13.29
N ASP A 16 -0.70 7.20 -13.36
CA ASP A 16 -1.49 8.07 -14.22
C ASP A 16 -2.51 8.93 -13.43
N ASP A 17 -2.52 8.81 -12.12
CA ASP A 17 -3.54 9.43 -11.27
C ASP A 17 -4.97 9.07 -11.70
N ASP A 18 -5.14 7.85 -12.21
CA ASP A 18 -6.42 7.33 -12.70
C ASP A 18 -7.05 6.45 -11.65
N SER A 19 -8.12 6.92 -11.04
CA SER A 19 -8.79 6.24 -9.91
C SER A 19 -9.86 5.24 -10.34
N ARG A 20 -10.08 5.02 -11.64
CA ARG A 20 -11.18 4.19 -12.13
C ARG A 20 -11.04 2.71 -11.76
N GLY A 21 -9.85 2.25 -11.45
CA GLY A 21 -9.58 0.85 -11.10
C GLY A 21 -9.63 0.55 -9.61
N VAL A 22 -9.98 1.53 -8.77
CA VAL A 22 -10.10 1.35 -7.32
C VAL A 22 -11.45 1.89 -6.86
N MET A 23 -11.85 1.56 -5.63
CA MET A 23 -13.10 2.10 -5.08
C MET A 23 -12.97 3.61 -4.90
N SER A 24 -13.97 4.35 -5.36
CA SER A 24 -13.93 5.81 -5.34
C SER A 24 -13.75 6.38 -3.93
N GLU A 25 -14.40 5.76 -2.94
CA GLU A 25 -14.28 6.21 -1.55
C GLU A 25 -12.91 5.93 -0.93
N HIS A 26 -12.07 5.14 -1.58
CA HIS A 26 -10.72 4.85 -1.12
C HIS A 26 -9.64 5.68 -1.84
N ALA A 27 -10.00 6.37 -2.92
CA ALA A 27 -9.02 6.98 -3.82
C ALA A 27 -8.09 7.98 -3.10
N GLU A 28 -8.64 8.86 -2.28
CA GLU A 28 -7.81 9.84 -1.56
C GLU A 28 -6.86 9.18 -0.57
N LYS A 29 -7.35 8.21 0.19
CA LYS A 29 -6.52 7.48 1.15
C LYS A 29 -5.42 6.70 0.42
N LEU A 30 -5.76 6.08 -0.71
CA LEU A 30 -4.79 5.35 -1.52
C LEU A 30 -3.71 6.27 -2.07
N ARG A 31 -4.07 7.47 -2.52
CA ARG A 31 -3.09 8.46 -2.97
C ARG A 31 -2.12 8.82 -1.85
N ASP A 32 -2.64 9.04 -0.65
CA ASP A 32 -1.80 9.35 0.51
C ASP A 32 -0.87 8.18 0.86
N ILE A 33 -1.40 6.96 0.87
CA ILE A 33 -0.59 5.77 1.15
C ILE A 33 0.52 5.62 0.11
N LEU A 34 0.19 5.75 -1.17
CA LEU A 34 1.17 5.61 -2.25
C LEU A 34 2.25 6.67 -2.17
N ALA A 35 1.88 7.92 -1.88
CA ALA A 35 2.85 9.01 -1.75
C ALA A 35 3.83 8.74 -0.60
N ARG A 36 3.32 8.25 0.52
CA ARG A 36 4.17 7.92 1.67
C ARG A 36 5.05 6.71 1.41
N LEU A 37 4.53 5.69 0.74
CA LEU A 37 5.34 4.53 0.35
C LEU A 37 6.47 4.93 -0.58
N ASP A 38 6.18 5.79 -1.53
CA ASP A 38 7.17 6.22 -2.52
C ASP A 38 8.32 7.01 -1.86
N ALA A 39 8.01 7.77 -0.83
CA ALA A 39 8.97 8.59 -0.10
C ALA A 39 9.65 7.85 1.05
N ALA A 40 9.13 6.70 1.47
CA ALA A 40 9.62 6.01 2.66
C ALA A 40 11.05 5.47 2.47
N GLY A 41 11.91 5.73 3.42
CA GLY A 41 13.25 5.17 3.48
C GLY A 41 13.34 3.97 4.40
N THR A 42 12.43 3.86 5.36
CA THR A 42 12.35 2.74 6.30
C THR A 42 10.89 2.38 6.55
N ILE A 43 10.67 1.18 7.10
CA ILE A 43 9.32 0.74 7.43
C ILE A 43 8.67 1.65 8.48
N ALA A 44 9.45 2.22 9.38
CA ALA A 44 8.95 3.13 10.40
C ALA A 44 8.29 4.38 9.82
N ASP A 45 8.67 4.77 8.61
CA ASP A 45 8.07 5.92 7.91
C ASP A 45 6.59 5.67 7.57
N MET A 46 6.16 4.41 7.60
CA MET A 46 4.76 4.05 7.36
C MET A 46 3.96 3.90 8.64
N ASP A 47 4.59 4.05 9.80
CA ASP A 47 3.92 3.98 11.09
C ASP A 47 3.32 5.34 11.44
N VAL A 48 2.24 5.68 10.74
CA VAL A 48 1.55 6.97 10.85
C VAL A 48 0.17 6.76 11.44
N PRO A 49 -0.35 7.72 12.20
CA PRO A 49 -1.71 7.62 12.74
C PRO A 49 -2.72 7.36 11.64
N GLY A 50 -3.60 6.39 11.87
CA GLY A 50 -4.64 6.02 10.91
C GLY A 50 -4.25 4.93 9.94
N PHE A 51 -2.95 4.63 9.78
CA PHE A 51 -2.52 3.58 8.86
C PHE A 51 -2.53 2.18 9.50
N ARG A 52 -2.36 2.09 10.81
CA ARG A 52 -2.33 0.83 11.54
C ARG A 52 -1.34 -0.17 10.94
N LEU A 53 -0.12 0.29 10.73
CA LEU A 53 0.95 -0.55 10.18
C LEU A 53 1.14 -1.81 11.03
N HIS A 54 1.16 -2.97 10.35
CA HIS A 54 1.45 -4.23 11.04
C HIS A 54 2.05 -5.26 10.07
N PRO A 55 2.89 -6.16 10.60
CA PRO A 55 3.44 -7.24 9.76
C PRO A 55 2.41 -8.33 9.56
N LEU A 56 2.50 -9.01 8.44
CA LEU A 56 1.66 -10.17 8.15
C LEU A 56 2.38 -11.47 8.54
N LYS A 57 1.61 -12.52 8.74
CA LYS A 57 2.12 -13.83 9.18
C LYS A 57 1.74 -14.92 8.17
N GLY A 58 2.24 -16.13 8.40
CA GLY A 58 1.92 -17.28 7.57
C GLY A 58 2.47 -17.16 6.17
N GLU A 59 1.64 -17.42 5.18
CA GLU A 59 2.05 -17.36 3.77
C GLU A 59 2.45 -15.97 3.33
N SER A 60 1.95 -14.94 4.02
CA SER A 60 2.28 -13.55 3.71
C SER A 60 3.42 -13.00 4.57
N LYS A 61 4.17 -13.87 5.24
CA LYS A 61 5.32 -13.46 6.04
C LYS A 61 6.30 -12.67 5.17
N GLY A 62 6.75 -11.53 5.69
CA GLY A 62 7.61 -10.62 4.96
C GLY A 62 6.86 -9.45 4.37
N PHE A 63 5.52 -9.51 4.34
CA PHE A 63 4.69 -8.40 3.94
C PHE A 63 4.27 -7.58 5.14
N TRP A 64 4.02 -6.30 4.88
CA TRP A 64 3.43 -5.35 5.83
C TRP A 64 2.10 -4.90 5.28
N ALA A 65 1.22 -4.47 6.16
CA ALA A 65 -0.10 -3.98 5.76
C ALA A 65 -0.39 -2.64 6.42
N VAL A 66 -1.06 -1.77 5.67
CA VAL A 66 -1.67 -0.55 6.20
C VAL A 66 -3.16 -0.58 5.86
N THR A 67 -3.96 -0.01 6.75
CA THR A 67 -5.41 -0.01 6.59
C THR A 67 -5.85 1.11 5.66
N VAL A 68 -6.67 0.78 4.69
CA VAL A 68 -7.35 1.76 3.84
C VAL A 68 -8.67 2.16 4.53
N ARG A 69 -9.59 1.20 4.65
CA ARG A 69 -10.89 1.38 5.30
C ARG A 69 -11.51 0.00 5.51
N ALA A 70 -12.15 -0.23 6.65
CA ALA A 70 -12.77 -1.51 6.99
C ALA A 70 -11.78 -2.65 6.78
N ASN A 71 -12.09 -3.63 5.93
CA ASN A 71 -11.21 -4.76 5.66
C ASN A 71 -10.20 -4.49 4.54
N TRP A 72 -10.28 -3.35 3.89
CA TRP A 72 -9.37 -3.06 2.78
C TRP A 72 -8.00 -2.65 3.28
N ARG A 73 -6.98 -3.25 2.67
CA ARG A 73 -5.57 -3.04 3.06
C ARG A 73 -4.72 -2.80 1.82
N VAL A 74 -3.65 -2.03 2.01
CA VAL A 74 -2.54 -2.03 1.07
C VAL A 74 -1.44 -2.86 1.72
N ILE A 75 -0.98 -3.89 1.02
CA ILE A 75 0.12 -4.74 1.50
C ILE A 75 1.34 -4.52 0.62
N PHE A 76 2.52 -4.72 1.18
CA PHE A 76 3.76 -4.46 0.47
C PHE A 76 4.93 -5.11 1.20
N ARG A 77 6.05 -5.27 0.47
CA ARG A 77 7.32 -5.68 1.05
C ARG A 77 8.30 -4.51 0.98
N PHE A 78 9.21 -4.49 1.92
CA PHE A 78 10.23 -3.43 1.99
C PHE A 78 11.61 -4.08 1.93
N ALA A 79 12.45 -3.65 0.98
CA ALA A 79 13.79 -4.18 0.81
C ALA A 79 14.72 -3.07 0.34
N ASP A 80 15.82 -2.84 1.09
CA ASP A 80 16.87 -1.88 0.72
C ASP A 80 16.34 -0.49 0.36
N ARG A 81 15.39 0.03 1.11
CA ARG A 81 14.75 1.32 0.89
C ARG A 81 13.75 1.34 -0.25
N ASP A 82 13.53 0.22 -0.89
CA ASP A 82 12.52 0.12 -1.95
C ASP A 82 11.29 -0.64 -1.47
N VAL A 83 10.16 -0.32 -2.08
CA VAL A 83 8.88 -0.94 -1.79
C VAL A 83 8.50 -1.83 -2.98
N LEU A 84 8.18 -3.07 -2.68
CA LEU A 84 7.94 -4.11 -3.68
C LEU A 84 6.58 -4.76 -3.49
N ASP A 85 6.02 -5.26 -4.57
CA ASP A 85 4.82 -6.09 -4.57
C ASP A 85 3.64 -5.43 -3.86
N VAL A 86 3.45 -4.15 -4.10
CA VAL A 86 2.33 -3.40 -3.51
C VAL A 86 1.03 -3.96 -4.06
N ASP A 87 0.09 -4.26 -3.18
CA ASP A 87 -1.21 -4.78 -3.59
C ASP A 87 -2.31 -4.14 -2.76
N TYR A 88 -3.52 -4.18 -3.29
CA TYR A 88 -4.69 -3.58 -2.68
C TYR A 88 -5.74 -4.67 -2.57
N ILE A 89 -6.04 -5.09 -1.35
CA ILE A 89 -6.83 -6.29 -1.10
C ILE A 89 -7.94 -6.04 -0.08
N ASP A 90 -8.98 -6.83 -0.19
CA ASP A 90 -10.04 -6.92 0.81
C ASP A 90 -9.66 -8.05 1.76
N TYR A 91 -9.10 -7.68 2.89
CA TYR A 91 -8.48 -8.62 3.84
C TYR A 91 -9.46 -8.97 4.97
N HIS A 92 -10.01 -10.16 4.92
CA HIS A 92 -10.90 -10.63 5.98
C HIS A 92 -10.75 -12.11 6.28
#